data_689a538e1c62dcc344a2b2e95878e310
#
_entry.id   689a538e1c62dcc344a2b2e95878e310
#
_cell.length_a   1.000
_cell.length_b   1.000
_cell.length_c   1.000
_cell.angle_alpha   90.00
_cell.angle_beta   90.00
_cell.angle_gamma   90.00
#
_symmetry.space_group_name_H-M   'P 1'
#
loop_
_entity.id
_entity.type
_entity.pdbx_description
1 polymer ?
#
loop_
_entity_poly.entity_id
_entity_poly.type
_entity_poly.pdbx_seq_one_letter_code
_entity_poly.pdbx_strand_id
1 'polypeptide(L)'
;MKRLLIAMVGLVLFCACAGTAPAQNGRGAAELKLNGKAVSVDYGRPALKGRQVEDMLGQLPAGEVWRLGADKSTTFKTATDLVFGDVTVPKSEYSLWARKEADNSWKLVFNKQHGQWGTDHDASQDLPGIPLKETKPATPAEQVTIGLTKTGDGGEITIGWGDMELSTDFKAK
;
A
#
# COMPACT_ATOMS: atom_id res chain seq x y z
N MET A 1 65.54 -35.46 -27.92
CA MET A 1 64.35 -36.06 -27.27
C MET A 1 63.69 -34.98 -26.45
N LYS A 2 62.62 -34.36 -26.97
CA LYS A 2 61.88 -33.24 -26.30
C LYS A 2 60.66 -33.88 -25.64
N ARG A 3 60.58 -33.78 -24.30
CA ARG A 3 59.42 -34.21 -23.53
C ARG A 3 58.38 -33.07 -23.46
N LEU A 4 57.22 -33.30 -24.03
CA LEU A 4 56.08 -32.38 -24.01
C LEU A 4 55.32 -32.59 -22.71
N LEU A 5 55.26 -31.60 -21.83
CA LEU A 5 54.40 -31.57 -20.64
C LEU A 5 53.04 -30.99 -21.02
N ILE A 6 52.03 -31.84 -20.96
CA ILE A 6 50.61 -31.42 -21.13
C ILE A 6 50.07 -31.01 -19.73
N ALA A 7 49.84 -29.73 -19.54
CA ALA A 7 49.15 -29.22 -18.35
C ALA A 7 47.62 -29.37 -18.52
N MET A 8 47.01 -30.25 -17.73
CA MET A 8 45.57 -30.33 -17.62
C MET A 8 45.05 -29.16 -16.74
N VAL A 9 44.36 -28.23 -17.36
CA VAL A 9 43.61 -27.18 -16.62
C VAL A 9 42.24 -27.76 -16.29
N GLY A 10 42.05 -28.11 -15.02
CA GLY A 10 40.76 -28.54 -14.50
C GLY A 10 39.81 -27.33 -14.35
N LEU A 11 38.78 -27.32 -15.19
CA LEU A 11 37.66 -26.33 -15.09
C LEU A 11 36.75 -26.75 -13.93
N VAL A 12 36.89 -26.08 -12.79
CA VAL A 12 35.94 -26.23 -11.66
C VAL A 12 34.67 -25.45 -11.97
N LEU A 13 33.63 -26.18 -12.34
CA LEU A 13 32.31 -25.62 -12.56
C LEU A 13 31.67 -25.26 -11.19
N PHE A 14 31.71 -23.99 -10.81
CA PHE A 14 31.03 -23.48 -9.61
C PHE A 14 29.53 -23.42 -9.91
N CYS A 15 28.78 -24.45 -9.49
CA CYS A 15 27.33 -24.44 -9.53
C CYS A 15 26.81 -23.48 -8.45
N ALA A 16 26.58 -22.22 -8.82
CA ALA A 16 25.90 -21.25 -7.96
C ALA A 16 24.43 -21.68 -7.81
N CYS A 17 24.10 -22.36 -6.71
CA CYS A 17 22.70 -22.50 -6.28
C CYS A 17 22.18 -21.11 -5.94
N ALA A 18 21.51 -20.47 -6.89
CA ALA A 18 20.69 -19.30 -6.62
C ALA A 18 19.53 -19.75 -5.72
N GLY A 19 19.73 -19.64 -4.41
CA GLY A 19 18.64 -19.77 -3.45
C GLY A 19 17.62 -18.66 -3.75
N THR A 20 16.43 -19.05 -4.21
CA THR A 20 15.29 -18.14 -4.30
C THR A 20 14.95 -17.72 -2.87
N ALA A 21 15.34 -16.49 -2.51
CA ALA A 21 14.82 -15.86 -1.30
C ALA A 21 13.27 -15.91 -1.36
N PRO A 22 12.58 -16.20 -0.24
CA PRO A 22 11.13 -16.14 -0.24
C PRO A 22 10.73 -14.74 -0.72
N ALA A 23 9.82 -14.70 -1.71
CA ALA A 23 9.33 -13.45 -2.26
C ALA A 23 8.70 -12.65 -1.11
N GLN A 24 9.42 -11.64 -0.62
CA GLN A 24 8.82 -10.60 0.20
C GLN A 24 7.66 -10.03 -0.61
N ASN A 25 6.52 -9.82 0.02
CA ASN A 25 5.40 -9.15 -0.63
C ASN A 25 5.94 -7.86 -1.23
N GLY A 26 5.94 -7.74 -2.58
CA GLY A 26 6.51 -6.59 -3.26
C GLY A 26 5.89 -5.29 -2.73
N ARG A 27 6.66 -4.21 -2.69
CA ARG A 27 6.10 -2.89 -2.40
C ARG A 27 5.59 -2.25 -3.69
N GLY A 28 4.48 -1.53 -3.57
CA GLY A 28 3.94 -0.65 -4.60
C GLY A 28 4.08 0.81 -4.19
N ALA A 29 4.06 1.69 -5.17
CA ALA A 29 4.02 3.12 -4.96
C ALA A 29 3.11 3.79 -5.99
N ALA A 30 2.46 4.87 -5.59
CA ALA A 30 1.75 5.78 -6.50
C ALA A 30 2.15 7.23 -6.18
N GLU A 31 2.19 8.05 -7.19
CA GLU A 31 2.52 9.48 -7.06
C GLU A 31 1.60 10.33 -7.93
N LEU A 32 1.21 11.48 -7.41
CA LEU A 32 0.42 12.49 -8.08
C LEU A 32 1.03 13.87 -7.81
N LYS A 33 1.02 14.76 -8.81
CA LYS A 33 1.38 16.16 -8.62
C LYS A 33 0.15 17.05 -8.74
N LEU A 34 -0.13 17.82 -7.68
CA LEU A 34 -1.17 18.84 -7.63
C LEU A 34 -0.50 20.20 -7.52
N ASN A 35 -0.71 21.07 -8.49
CA ASN A 35 -0.10 22.42 -8.52
C ASN A 35 1.42 22.39 -8.28
N GLY A 36 2.12 21.39 -8.84
CA GLY A 36 3.56 21.17 -8.67
C GLY A 36 3.98 20.57 -7.33
N LYS A 37 3.04 20.29 -6.41
CA LYS A 37 3.30 19.65 -5.11
C LYS A 37 3.07 18.15 -5.20
N ALA A 38 4.02 17.37 -4.69
CA ALA A 38 3.93 15.92 -4.72
C ALA A 38 3.00 15.38 -3.63
N VAL A 39 2.19 14.40 -4.00
CA VAL A 39 1.42 13.51 -3.12
C VAL A 39 1.82 12.10 -3.49
N SER A 40 2.21 11.27 -2.55
CA SER A 40 2.67 9.91 -2.82
C SER A 40 2.22 8.94 -1.75
N VAL A 41 2.12 7.66 -2.13
CA VAL A 41 1.87 6.54 -1.23
C VAL A 41 2.82 5.40 -1.56
N ASP A 42 3.40 4.78 -0.53
CA ASP A 42 4.22 3.57 -0.58
C ASP A 42 3.57 2.52 0.31
N TYR A 43 3.38 1.30 -0.20
CA TYR A 43 2.59 0.27 0.48
C TYR A 43 3.05 -1.14 0.15
N GLY A 44 2.82 -2.08 1.09
CA GLY A 44 3.01 -3.51 0.83
C GLY A 44 1.87 -4.06 -0.05
N ARG A 45 2.17 -5.03 -0.91
CA ARG A 45 1.21 -5.63 -1.85
C ARG A 45 0.93 -7.10 -1.55
N PRO A 46 0.21 -7.44 -0.46
CA PRO A 46 -0.17 -8.82 -0.21
C PRO A 46 -1.10 -9.33 -1.30
N ALA A 47 -0.87 -10.58 -1.74
CA ALA A 47 -1.72 -11.26 -2.71
C ALA A 47 -2.79 -12.10 -2.01
N LEU A 48 -3.95 -12.26 -2.64
CA LEU A 48 -5.03 -13.12 -2.16
C LEU A 48 -4.64 -14.59 -2.19
N LYS A 49 -3.90 -15.05 -3.19
CA LYS A 49 -3.47 -16.44 -3.35
C LYS A 49 -4.66 -17.42 -3.27
N GLY A 50 -5.71 -17.12 -4.02
CA GLY A 50 -6.94 -17.91 -4.08
C GLY A 50 -7.93 -17.69 -2.93
N ARG A 51 -7.65 -16.79 -1.99
CA ARG A 51 -8.58 -16.40 -0.93
C ARG A 51 -9.51 -15.28 -1.43
N GLN A 52 -10.64 -15.12 -0.76
CA GLN A 52 -11.53 -13.98 -1.02
C GLN A 52 -11.23 -12.85 -0.04
N VAL A 53 -11.46 -11.61 -0.46
CA VAL A 53 -11.24 -10.43 0.40
C VAL A 53 -12.19 -10.46 1.61
N GLU A 54 -13.41 -10.95 1.44
CA GLU A 54 -14.39 -11.14 2.50
C GLU A 54 -13.90 -12.09 3.60
N ASP A 55 -13.19 -13.15 3.24
CA ASP A 55 -12.63 -14.11 4.22
C ASP A 55 -11.56 -13.44 5.10
N MET A 56 -10.92 -12.41 4.58
CA MET A 56 -9.83 -11.71 5.26
C MET A 56 -10.30 -10.48 6.03
N LEU A 57 -11.20 -9.70 5.46
CA LEU A 57 -11.69 -8.43 6.04
C LEU A 57 -13.09 -8.54 6.63
N GLY A 58 -13.88 -9.53 6.20
CA GLY A 58 -15.24 -9.72 6.70
C GLY A 58 -15.33 -9.97 8.19
N GLN A 59 -14.30 -10.62 8.77
CA GLN A 59 -14.21 -10.90 10.21
C GLN A 59 -13.60 -9.76 11.03
N LEU A 60 -13.15 -8.68 10.39
CA LEU A 60 -12.62 -7.51 11.09
C LEU A 60 -13.74 -6.86 11.90
N PRO A 61 -13.61 -6.75 13.24
CA PRO A 61 -14.63 -6.11 14.08
C PRO A 61 -14.83 -4.64 13.71
N ALA A 62 -16.03 -4.11 13.98
CA ALA A 62 -16.29 -2.69 13.88
C ALA A 62 -15.37 -1.90 14.84
N GLY A 63 -14.82 -0.79 14.36
CA GLY A 63 -13.84 0.03 15.06
C GLY A 63 -12.39 -0.37 14.82
N GLU A 64 -12.13 -1.59 14.35
CA GLU A 64 -10.78 -2.07 14.03
C GLU A 64 -10.31 -1.57 12.67
N VAL A 65 -8.98 -1.55 12.50
CA VAL A 65 -8.34 -1.01 11.30
C VAL A 65 -7.67 -2.08 10.45
N TRP A 66 -7.83 -1.95 9.13
CA TRP A 66 -7.06 -2.66 8.14
C TRP A 66 -5.83 -1.83 7.73
N ARG A 67 -4.65 -2.43 7.79
CA ARG A 67 -3.35 -1.76 7.53
C ARG A 67 -3.06 -1.41 6.06
N LEU A 68 -3.99 -1.64 5.14
CA LEU A 68 -3.90 -1.31 3.70
C LEU A 68 -2.64 -1.84 3.01
N GLY A 69 -2.06 -2.93 3.53
CA GLY A 69 -0.82 -3.45 2.98
C GLY A 69 -0.24 -4.62 3.77
N ALA A 70 1.07 -4.80 3.69
CA ALA A 70 1.84 -5.82 4.38
C ALA A 70 3.19 -5.26 4.84
N ASP A 71 3.79 -5.91 5.82
CA ASP A 71 5.09 -5.61 6.40
C ASP A 71 5.11 -4.22 7.08
N LYS A 72 5.93 -3.28 6.63
CA LYS A 72 5.92 -1.89 7.10
C LYS A 72 4.61 -1.21 6.76
N SER A 73 4.21 -0.26 7.60
CA SER A 73 3.00 0.55 7.41
C SER A 73 2.93 1.16 6.01
N THR A 74 1.72 1.25 5.48
CA THR A 74 1.45 2.03 4.26
C THR A 74 1.69 3.49 4.59
N THR A 75 2.61 4.11 3.86
CA THR A 75 3.08 5.48 4.13
C THR A 75 2.58 6.43 3.07
N PHE A 76 1.90 7.49 3.49
CA PHE A 76 1.40 8.57 2.65
C PHE A 76 2.18 9.85 2.93
N LYS A 77 2.62 10.54 1.89
CA LYS A 77 3.32 11.83 2.00
C LYS A 77 2.62 12.88 1.17
N THR A 78 2.47 14.06 1.71
CA THR A 78 1.95 15.21 0.98
C THR A 78 2.77 16.46 1.23
N ALA A 79 3.13 17.15 0.14
CA ALA A 79 3.87 18.41 0.17
C ALA A 79 2.94 19.65 0.29
N THR A 80 1.64 19.46 0.42
CA THR A 80 0.62 20.51 0.61
C THR A 80 -0.48 19.99 1.51
N ASP A 81 -1.24 20.89 2.15
CA ASP A 81 -2.45 20.49 2.86
C ASP A 81 -3.47 19.95 1.86
N LEU A 82 -4.14 18.87 2.23
CA LEU A 82 -5.20 18.25 1.45
C LEU A 82 -6.53 18.36 2.17
N VAL A 83 -7.60 18.53 1.41
CA VAL A 83 -8.97 18.59 1.93
C VAL A 83 -9.76 17.42 1.37
N PHE A 84 -10.26 16.57 2.25
CA PHE A 84 -11.15 15.44 1.98
C PHE A 84 -12.52 15.75 2.59
N GLY A 85 -13.47 16.23 1.78
CA GLY A 85 -14.74 16.74 2.30
C GLY A 85 -14.52 17.81 3.37
N ASP A 86 -14.90 17.53 4.62
CA ASP A 86 -14.74 18.45 5.76
C ASP A 86 -13.43 18.24 6.54
N VAL A 87 -12.62 17.26 6.18
CA VAL A 87 -11.37 16.91 6.87
C VAL A 87 -10.17 17.52 6.16
N THR A 88 -9.39 18.33 6.87
CA THR A 88 -8.08 18.79 6.39
C THR A 88 -6.98 17.88 6.91
N VAL A 89 -6.16 17.35 5.97
CA VAL A 89 -4.93 16.60 6.23
C VAL A 89 -3.75 17.53 5.97
N PRO A 90 -3.05 18.02 7.00
CA PRO A 90 -1.89 18.91 6.83
C PRO A 90 -0.76 18.26 6.03
N LYS A 91 0.06 19.08 5.39
CA LYS A 91 1.29 18.60 4.74
C LYS A 91 2.17 17.89 5.76
N SER A 92 2.43 16.61 5.55
CA SER A 92 3.27 15.75 6.42
C SER A 92 3.44 14.37 5.80
N GLU A 93 3.97 13.47 6.60
CA GLU A 93 4.05 12.04 6.38
C GLU A 93 3.13 11.33 7.40
N TYR A 94 2.40 10.32 6.94
CA TYR A 94 1.39 9.59 7.72
C TYR A 94 1.48 8.10 7.43
N SER A 95 1.05 7.26 8.35
CA SER A 95 0.60 5.92 7.96
C SER A 95 -0.90 5.94 7.62
N LEU A 96 -1.30 5.09 6.66
CA LEU A 96 -2.70 4.95 6.22
C LEU A 96 -3.32 3.67 6.74
N TRP A 97 -4.58 3.78 7.12
CA TRP A 97 -5.42 2.69 7.59
C TRP A 97 -6.83 2.83 7.04
N ALA A 98 -7.55 1.72 6.91
CA ALA A 98 -8.99 1.76 6.68
C ALA A 98 -9.70 1.20 7.91
N ARG A 99 -10.54 2.00 8.57
CA ARG A 99 -11.33 1.58 9.73
C ARG A 99 -12.69 1.11 9.28
N LYS A 100 -13.08 -0.07 9.78
CA LYS A 100 -14.42 -0.62 9.56
C LYS A 100 -15.39 0.01 10.56
N GLU A 101 -16.51 0.54 10.08
CA GLU A 101 -17.56 1.12 10.91
C GLU A 101 -18.64 0.06 11.25
N ALA A 102 -19.53 0.38 12.21
CA ALA A 102 -20.56 -0.54 12.67
C ALA A 102 -21.62 -0.90 11.61
N ASP A 103 -21.82 -0.04 10.62
CA ASP A 103 -22.68 -0.25 9.45
C ASP A 103 -21.99 -0.95 8.29
N ASN A 104 -20.79 -1.50 8.52
CA ASN A 104 -19.87 -2.08 7.55
C ASN A 104 -19.30 -1.11 6.51
N SER A 105 -19.53 0.19 6.62
CA SER A 105 -18.83 1.18 5.82
C SER A 105 -17.36 1.31 6.24
N TRP A 106 -16.57 1.98 5.40
CA TRP A 106 -15.14 2.19 5.64
C TRP A 106 -14.80 3.67 5.76
N LYS A 107 -13.82 3.96 6.61
CA LYS A 107 -13.21 5.29 6.68
C LYS A 107 -11.70 5.21 6.50
N LEU A 108 -11.16 6.07 5.66
CA LEU A 108 -9.72 6.29 5.54
C LEU A 108 -9.23 7.04 6.78
N VAL A 109 -8.17 6.54 7.40
CA VAL A 109 -7.56 7.14 8.60
C VAL A 109 -6.10 7.46 8.29
N PHE A 110 -5.73 8.71 8.49
CA PHE A 110 -4.36 9.20 8.47
C PHE A 110 -3.83 9.21 9.91
N ASN A 111 -2.81 8.45 10.19
CA ASN A 111 -2.18 8.39 11.51
C ASN A 111 -0.84 9.14 11.48
N LYS A 112 -0.59 10.00 12.46
CA LYS A 112 0.63 10.81 12.54
C LYS A 112 1.89 9.98 12.80
N GLN A 113 1.76 8.77 13.37
CA GLN A 113 2.84 7.80 13.44
C GLN A 113 3.07 7.19 12.05
N HIS A 114 4.30 7.09 11.59
CA HIS A 114 4.64 6.53 10.29
C HIS A 114 5.99 5.80 10.33
N GLY A 115 6.21 4.88 9.38
CA GLY A 115 7.45 4.11 9.28
C GLY A 115 7.56 2.93 10.25
N GLN A 116 6.55 2.72 11.12
CA GLN A 116 6.45 1.58 12.04
C GLN A 116 6.08 0.29 11.29
N TRP A 117 6.07 -0.82 12.02
CA TRP A 117 5.53 -2.07 11.48
C TRP A 117 4.02 -1.96 11.28
N GLY A 118 3.50 -2.59 10.23
CA GLY A 118 2.10 -2.42 9.80
C GLY A 118 1.04 -2.99 10.73
N THR A 119 1.40 -3.53 11.89
CA THR A 119 0.47 -3.94 12.95
C THR A 119 0.46 -2.98 14.13
N ASP A 120 1.36 -1.99 14.13
CA ASP A 120 1.52 -1.04 15.24
C ASP A 120 0.70 0.21 14.92
N HIS A 121 -0.54 0.26 15.44
CA HIS A 121 -1.46 1.38 15.27
C HIS A 121 -1.73 2.04 16.62
N ASP A 122 -1.36 3.32 16.73
CA ASP A 122 -1.69 4.16 17.89
C ASP A 122 -2.88 5.05 17.53
N ALA A 123 -4.09 4.64 17.92
CA ALA A 123 -5.32 5.37 17.62
C ALA A 123 -5.35 6.81 18.18
N SER A 124 -4.50 7.13 19.17
CA SER A 124 -4.39 8.49 19.71
C SER A 124 -3.77 9.49 18.71
N GLN A 125 -3.09 8.98 17.69
CA GLN A 125 -2.45 9.76 16.64
C GLN A 125 -3.31 9.90 15.37
N ASP A 126 -4.53 9.35 15.37
CA ASP A 126 -5.43 9.42 14.22
C ASP A 126 -5.96 10.83 13.97
N LEU A 127 -5.98 11.22 12.70
CA LEU A 127 -6.83 12.32 12.24
C LEU A 127 -8.29 11.84 12.13
N PRO A 128 -9.27 12.75 12.04
CA PRO A 128 -10.66 12.36 11.80
C PRO A 128 -10.80 11.44 10.60
N GLY A 129 -11.58 10.37 10.74
CA GLY A 129 -11.80 9.39 9.67
C GLY A 129 -12.59 9.99 8.50
N ILE A 130 -12.13 9.73 7.29
CA ILE A 130 -12.69 10.22 6.03
C ILE A 130 -13.53 9.11 5.42
N PRO A 131 -14.82 9.32 5.09
CA PRO A 131 -15.64 8.31 4.47
C PRO A 131 -15.04 7.81 3.16
N LEU A 132 -15.04 6.49 2.97
CA LEU A 132 -14.67 5.83 1.73
C LEU A 132 -15.93 5.32 1.03
N LYS A 133 -15.98 5.53 -0.28
CA LYS A 133 -16.97 4.90 -1.15
C LYS A 133 -16.48 3.50 -1.50
N GLU A 134 -17.31 2.50 -1.28
CA GLU A 134 -17.03 1.12 -1.70
C GLU A 134 -17.72 0.83 -3.03
N THR A 135 -16.98 0.23 -3.95
CA THR A 135 -17.47 -0.20 -5.26
C THR A 135 -16.87 -1.56 -5.62
N LYS A 136 -17.48 -2.19 -6.60
CA LYS A 136 -16.98 -3.44 -7.18
C LYS A 136 -16.25 -3.11 -8.49
N PRO A 137 -14.93 -3.34 -8.59
CA PRO A 137 -14.18 -3.03 -9.80
C PRO A 137 -14.54 -4.01 -10.93
N ALA A 138 -14.44 -3.55 -12.18
CA ALA A 138 -14.66 -4.41 -13.35
C ALA A 138 -13.64 -5.56 -13.44
N THR A 139 -12.44 -5.36 -12.91
CA THR A 139 -11.38 -6.38 -12.85
C THR A 139 -10.88 -6.48 -11.42
N PRO A 140 -11.06 -7.63 -10.76
CA PRO A 140 -10.56 -7.86 -9.41
C PRO A 140 -9.04 -7.70 -9.30
N ALA A 141 -8.58 -7.13 -8.19
CA ALA A 141 -7.16 -6.93 -7.92
C ALA A 141 -6.60 -8.09 -7.09
N GLU A 142 -5.77 -8.96 -7.67
CA GLU A 142 -5.13 -10.08 -6.96
C GLU A 142 -4.24 -9.63 -5.79
N GLN A 143 -3.65 -8.44 -5.88
CA GLN A 143 -2.82 -7.84 -4.84
C GLN A 143 -3.40 -6.50 -4.41
N VAL A 144 -3.19 -6.12 -3.14
CA VAL A 144 -3.48 -4.74 -2.72
C VAL A 144 -2.87 -3.76 -3.71
N THR A 145 -3.68 -2.87 -4.23
CA THR A 145 -3.29 -1.84 -5.20
C THR A 145 -3.85 -0.51 -4.75
N ILE A 146 -2.97 0.46 -4.50
CA ILE A 146 -3.36 1.83 -4.15
C ILE A 146 -2.99 2.73 -5.31
N GLY A 147 -3.95 3.52 -5.78
CA GLY A 147 -3.81 4.48 -6.87
C GLY A 147 -3.99 5.91 -6.39
N LEU A 148 -3.31 6.83 -7.05
CA LEU A 148 -3.53 8.27 -6.93
C LEU A 148 -3.78 8.80 -8.35
N THR A 149 -4.97 9.29 -8.61
CA THR A 149 -5.38 9.75 -9.94
C THR A 149 -5.79 11.23 -9.87
N LYS A 150 -5.39 12.02 -10.85
CA LYS A 150 -5.80 13.42 -10.92
C LYS A 150 -7.26 13.50 -11.37
N THR A 151 -8.08 14.26 -10.62
CA THR A 151 -9.49 14.51 -10.91
C THR A 151 -9.72 16.03 -10.87
N GLY A 152 -9.90 16.66 -12.03
CA GLY A 152 -10.08 18.12 -12.12
C GLY A 152 -8.92 18.90 -11.48
N ASP A 153 -9.23 19.69 -10.46
CA ASP A 153 -8.29 20.48 -9.65
C ASP A 153 -7.74 19.72 -8.41
N GLY A 154 -8.21 18.48 -8.19
CA GLY A 154 -7.84 17.63 -7.08
C GLY A 154 -7.29 16.27 -7.51
N GLY A 155 -7.52 15.28 -6.69
CA GLY A 155 -7.17 13.89 -6.95
C GLY A 155 -8.13 12.94 -6.26
N GLU A 156 -8.05 11.69 -6.63
CA GLU A 156 -8.73 10.56 -6.02
C GLU A 156 -7.70 9.56 -5.53
N ILE A 157 -7.89 9.03 -4.34
CA ILE A 157 -7.20 7.84 -3.85
C ILE A 157 -8.12 6.64 -4.02
N THR A 158 -7.61 5.57 -4.63
CA THR A 158 -8.29 4.29 -4.77
C THR A 158 -7.50 3.19 -4.07
N ILE A 159 -8.19 2.23 -3.44
CA ILE A 159 -7.59 1.10 -2.75
C ILE A 159 -8.36 -0.15 -3.19
N GLY A 160 -7.73 -0.97 -4.03
CA GLY A 160 -8.30 -2.20 -4.56
C GLY A 160 -7.71 -3.45 -3.92
N TRP A 161 -8.56 -4.43 -3.59
CA TRP A 161 -8.15 -5.78 -3.23
C TRP A 161 -9.29 -6.76 -3.48
N GLY A 162 -9.03 -7.81 -4.27
CA GLY A 162 -10.09 -8.70 -4.73
C GLY A 162 -11.12 -7.96 -5.56
N ASP A 163 -12.37 -8.17 -5.27
CA ASP A 163 -13.53 -7.52 -5.88
C ASP A 163 -14.04 -6.29 -5.10
N MET A 164 -13.25 -5.80 -4.13
CA MET A 164 -13.51 -4.59 -3.39
C MET A 164 -12.60 -3.45 -3.86
N GLU A 165 -13.19 -2.28 -4.10
CA GLU A 165 -12.47 -1.03 -4.32
C GLU A 165 -13.05 0.05 -3.42
N LEU A 166 -12.17 0.68 -2.63
CA LEU A 166 -12.49 1.82 -1.77
C LEU A 166 -11.91 3.08 -2.38
N SER A 167 -12.65 4.19 -2.40
CA SER A 167 -12.14 5.45 -2.94
C SER A 167 -12.66 6.68 -2.20
N THR A 168 -11.92 7.79 -2.31
CA THR A 168 -12.34 9.13 -1.89
C THR A 168 -11.58 10.20 -2.65
N ASP A 169 -12.26 11.32 -2.91
CA ASP A 169 -11.67 12.48 -3.57
C ASP A 169 -11.01 13.42 -2.56
N PHE A 170 -10.03 14.17 -3.05
CA PHE A 170 -9.37 15.23 -2.29
C PHE A 170 -8.94 16.40 -3.18
N LYS A 171 -8.72 17.56 -2.55
CA LYS A 171 -8.18 18.76 -3.22
C LYS A 171 -6.94 19.26 -2.48
N ALA A 172 -6.03 19.90 -3.21
CA ALA A 172 -4.97 20.67 -2.60
C ALA A 172 -5.54 22.00 -2.07
N LYS A 173 -5.11 22.38 -0.87
CA LYS A 173 -5.49 23.65 -0.26
C LYS A 173 -4.52 24.76 -0.66
#